data_1741bf702411da4dc4124c0ba77a6653
#
_entry.id   1741bf702411da4dc4124c0ba77a6653
#
_cell.length_a   1.000
_cell.length_b   1.000
_cell.length_c   1.000
_cell.angle_alpha   90.00
_cell.angle_beta   90.00
_cell.angle_gamma   90.00
#
_symmetry.space_group_name_H-M   'P 1'
#
loop_
_entity.id
_entity.type
_entity.pdbx_description
1 polymer ?
#
loop_
_entity_poly.entity_id
_entity_poly.type
_entity_poly.pdbx_seq_one_letter_code
_entity_poly.pdbx_strand_id
1 'polypeptide(L)'
;MTLLNVFTRSRYAPYSDAAFVHENDELSYVSAMRLREDELWVRRIKESLPKGHKNNLHIFDLNLKDAPIRLRIPLEAVNTTPVNPADPSIEKIRKALTRHAAEGTMQAIVIPAALGNHVDHFTIREAAQPFTEQLPTAFYEDLPYATHPNALADLEALRTTAAEHNAPLTEILYNTNESTAEAVTRKRKLVLNYASQIDDAAGDVIANFAATYNGAERLWANHQWLSIFVS
;
A
#
# COMPACT_ATOMS: atom_id res chain seq x y z
N MET A 1 -4.96 14.33 4.10
CA MET A 1 -4.55 12.92 3.97
C MET A 1 -3.04 12.87 3.80
N THR A 2 -2.37 11.97 4.51
CA THR A 2 -0.92 11.73 4.36
C THR A 2 -0.72 10.34 3.80
N LEU A 3 0.05 10.23 2.73
CA LEU A 3 0.56 8.98 2.20
C LEU A 3 1.95 8.76 2.80
N LEU A 4 2.11 7.67 3.54
CA LEU A 4 3.39 7.29 4.13
C LEU A 4 4.04 6.23 3.25
N ASN A 5 5.08 6.62 2.49
CA ASN A 5 5.89 5.69 1.73
C ASN A 5 6.98 5.11 2.64
N VAL A 6 6.92 3.82 2.87
CA VAL A 6 7.77 3.16 3.85
C VAL A 6 9.08 2.67 3.23
N PHE A 7 9.00 1.78 2.26
CA PHE A 7 10.15 1.13 1.63
C PHE A 7 10.46 1.77 0.29
N THR A 8 11.07 2.97 0.32
CA THR A 8 11.34 3.76 -0.89
C THR A 8 12.72 3.51 -1.47
N ARG A 9 13.60 2.78 -0.76
CA ARG A 9 14.92 2.42 -1.26
C ARG A 9 14.93 1.00 -1.79
N SER A 10 15.01 0.88 -3.13
CA SER A 10 14.89 -0.37 -3.88
C SER A 10 15.86 -0.42 -5.05
N ARG A 11 16.19 -1.64 -5.49
CA ARG A 11 16.83 -1.92 -6.78
C ARG A 11 15.85 -2.56 -7.78
N TYR A 12 14.60 -2.75 -7.38
CA TYR A 12 13.59 -3.39 -8.22
C TYR A 12 12.99 -2.41 -9.22
N ALA A 13 13.40 -2.56 -10.48
CA ALA A 13 12.87 -1.82 -11.63
C ALA A 13 12.99 -2.71 -12.89
N PRO A 14 12.15 -3.77 -13.00
CA PRO A 14 12.28 -4.80 -14.04
C PRO A 14 12.12 -4.27 -15.46
N TYR A 15 11.52 -3.09 -15.63
CA TYR A 15 11.27 -2.46 -16.93
C TYR A 15 12.20 -1.25 -17.17
N SER A 16 13.28 -1.10 -16.40
CA SER A 16 14.30 -0.08 -16.64
C SER A 16 15.39 -0.62 -17.57
N ASP A 17 15.72 0.13 -18.62
CA ASP A 17 16.82 -0.19 -19.53
C ASP A 17 18.21 0.24 -18.98
N ALA A 18 18.26 0.81 -17.78
CA ALA A 18 19.50 1.28 -17.19
C ALA A 18 20.40 0.13 -16.74
N ALA A 19 21.69 0.18 -17.15
CA ALA A 19 22.71 -0.77 -16.73
C ALA A 19 23.66 -0.12 -15.72
N PHE A 20 24.00 -0.84 -14.66
CA PHE A 20 24.87 -0.36 -13.59
C PHE A 20 26.06 -1.27 -13.37
N VAL A 21 27.19 -0.66 -13.03
CA VAL A 21 28.42 -1.39 -12.66
C VAL A 21 28.44 -1.64 -11.14
N HIS A 22 27.91 -0.71 -10.37
CA HIS A 22 27.90 -0.78 -8.90
C HIS A 22 26.48 -0.81 -8.35
N GLU A 23 26.24 -1.67 -7.36
CA GLU A 23 24.94 -1.83 -6.68
C GLU A 23 24.45 -0.53 -6.00
N ASN A 24 25.37 0.31 -5.52
CA ASN A 24 25.00 1.59 -4.91
C ASN A 24 24.48 2.60 -5.93
N ASP A 25 24.99 2.58 -7.16
CA ASP A 25 24.52 3.45 -8.23
C ASP A 25 23.15 3.00 -8.69
N GLU A 26 22.95 1.67 -8.84
CA GLU A 26 21.65 1.07 -9.11
C GLU A 26 20.63 1.44 -8.03
N LEU A 27 20.96 1.24 -6.74
CA LEU A 27 20.10 1.60 -5.62
C LEU A 27 19.69 3.08 -5.65
N SER A 28 20.65 3.96 -5.91
CA SER A 28 20.40 5.40 -5.92
C SER A 28 19.51 5.81 -7.09
N TYR A 29 19.80 5.29 -8.29
CA TYR A 29 19.05 5.58 -9.49
C TYR A 29 17.61 5.04 -9.41
N VAL A 30 17.44 3.76 -9.08
CA VAL A 30 16.12 3.12 -9.00
C VAL A 30 15.26 3.78 -7.92
N SER A 31 15.85 4.08 -6.74
CA SER A 31 15.12 4.77 -5.69
C SER A 31 14.65 6.18 -6.12
N ALA A 32 15.50 6.93 -6.84
CA ALA A 32 15.12 8.25 -7.36
C ALA A 32 14.04 8.16 -8.44
N MET A 33 14.12 7.16 -9.31
CA MET A 33 13.11 6.91 -10.36
C MET A 33 11.75 6.59 -9.73
N ARG A 34 11.68 5.68 -8.75
CA ARG A 34 10.45 5.31 -8.03
C ARG A 34 9.86 6.50 -7.27
N LEU A 35 10.69 7.30 -6.61
CA LEU A 35 10.24 8.55 -5.98
C LEU A 35 9.59 9.49 -7.01
N ARG A 36 10.17 9.58 -8.21
CA ARG A 36 9.59 10.39 -9.29
C ARG A 36 8.24 9.85 -9.76
N GLU A 37 8.06 8.56 -9.81
CA GLU A 37 6.77 7.91 -10.12
C GLU A 37 5.71 8.24 -9.05
N ASP A 38 6.07 8.18 -7.77
CA ASP A 38 5.21 8.58 -6.65
C ASP A 38 4.78 10.05 -6.76
N GLU A 39 5.71 10.96 -7.04
CA GLU A 39 5.40 12.38 -7.25
C GLU A 39 4.43 12.61 -8.43
N LEU A 40 4.63 11.89 -9.54
CA LEU A 40 3.75 11.95 -10.71
C LEU A 40 2.36 11.43 -10.38
N TRP A 41 2.27 10.31 -9.67
CA TRP A 41 1.01 9.73 -9.23
C TRP A 41 0.24 10.70 -8.33
N VAL A 42 0.89 11.26 -7.31
CA VAL A 42 0.27 12.26 -6.42
C VAL A 42 -0.18 13.50 -7.18
N ARG A 43 0.60 13.97 -8.15
CA ARG A 43 0.20 15.11 -8.98
C ARG A 43 -1.11 14.80 -9.72
N ARG A 44 -1.22 13.63 -10.35
CA ARG A 44 -2.44 13.21 -11.05
C ARG A 44 -3.65 13.08 -10.14
N ILE A 45 -3.45 12.51 -8.95
CA ILE A 45 -4.52 12.46 -7.94
C ILE A 45 -4.95 13.88 -7.55
N LYS A 46 -4.01 14.77 -7.25
CA LYS A 46 -4.32 16.18 -6.92
C LYS A 46 -5.09 16.90 -8.04
N GLU A 47 -4.77 16.62 -9.30
CA GLU A 47 -5.47 17.18 -10.44
C GLU A 47 -6.93 16.73 -10.52
N SER A 48 -7.24 15.49 -10.10
CA SER A 48 -8.60 14.94 -10.07
C SER A 48 -9.43 15.41 -8.87
N LEU A 49 -8.80 15.92 -7.80
CA LEU A 49 -9.50 16.38 -6.62
C LEU A 49 -10.18 17.76 -6.84
N PRO A 50 -11.33 18.01 -6.18
CA PRO A 50 -11.93 19.34 -6.14
C PRO A 50 -10.93 20.41 -5.66
N LYS A 51 -11.06 21.65 -6.16
CA LYS A 51 -10.08 22.73 -5.89
C LYS A 51 -9.75 22.94 -4.41
N GLY A 52 -10.73 22.79 -3.51
CA GLY A 52 -10.53 22.95 -2.05
C GLY A 52 -9.75 21.81 -1.38
N HIS A 53 -9.56 20.66 -2.03
CA HIS A 53 -8.94 19.48 -1.44
C HIS A 53 -7.52 19.19 -1.95
N LYS A 54 -7.05 19.89 -2.98
CA LYS A 54 -5.75 19.62 -3.64
C LYS A 54 -4.55 19.76 -2.70
N ASN A 55 -4.61 20.63 -1.71
CA ASN A 55 -3.52 20.88 -0.77
C ASN A 55 -3.55 19.90 0.44
N ASN A 56 -4.56 19.04 0.53
CA ASN A 56 -4.74 18.14 1.68
C ASN A 56 -4.08 16.77 1.50
N LEU A 57 -3.40 16.53 0.37
CA LEU A 57 -2.66 15.30 0.12
C LEU A 57 -1.15 15.58 0.22
N HIS A 58 -0.50 14.91 1.18
CA HIS A 58 0.93 15.00 1.43
C HIS A 58 1.58 13.63 1.27
N ILE A 59 2.83 13.60 0.78
CA ILE A 59 3.67 12.39 0.83
C ILE A 59 4.73 12.60 1.92
N PHE A 60 5.00 11.53 2.65
CA PHE A 60 6.08 11.44 3.60
C PHE A 60 6.84 10.13 3.39
N ASP A 61 8.16 10.21 3.14
CA ASP A 61 9.00 9.06 2.86
C ASP A 61 9.82 8.66 4.09
N LEU A 62 9.77 7.39 4.48
CA LEU A 62 10.60 6.86 5.58
C LEU A 62 12.00 6.46 5.11
N ASN A 63 12.26 6.39 3.81
CA ASN A 63 13.55 6.03 3.22
C ASN A 63 14.09 4.67 3.71
N LEU A 64 13.23 3.71 4.02
CA LEU A 64 13.66 2.38 4.39
C LEU A 64 13.98 1.56 3.13
N LYS A 65 14.92 0.64 3.28
CA LYS A 65 15.25 -0.34 2.25
C LYS A 65 14.17 -1.41 2.18
N ASP A 66 13.79 -1.82 0.98
CA ASP A 66 12.86 -2.94 0.75
C ASP A 66 13.43 -4.29 1.19
N ALA A 67 12.61 -5.33 1.19
CA ALA A 67 12.95 -6.65 1.70
C ALA A 67 14.19 -7.27 1.04
N PRO A 68 14.36 -7.26 -0.29
CA PRO A 68 15.54 -7.85 -0.91
C PRO A 68 16.85 -7.27 -0.39
N ILE A 69 16.89 -5.96 -0.19
CA ILE A 69 18.11 -5.28 0.29
C ILE A 69 18.24 -5.40 1.81
N ARG A 70 17.13 -5.19 2.54
CA ARG A 70 17.11 -5.16 4.00
C ARG A 70 17.40 -6.51 4.62
N LEU A 71 16.77 -7.56 4.07
CA LEU A 71 16.87 -8.93 4.56
C LEU A 71 17.94 -9.75 3.84
N ARG A 72 18.54 -9.20 2.77
CA ARG A 72 19.51 -9.90 1.89
C ARG A 72 18.93 -11.21 1.32
N ILE A 73 17.70 -11.15 0.85
CA ILE A 73 17.00 -12.27 0.23
C ILE A 73 16.83 -12.04 -1.27
N PRO A 74 16.72 -13.09 -2.08
CA PRO A 74 16.36 -12.95 -3.48
C PRO A 74 14.90 -12.45 -3.62
N LEU A 75 14.60 -11.82 -4.77
CA LEU A 75 13.28 -11.25 -5.02
C LEU A 75 12.16 -12.29 -4.91
N GLU A 76 12.40 -13.50 -5.38
CA GLU A 76 11.44 -14.61 -5.38
C GLU A 76 11.05 -15.07 -3.96
N ALA A 77 11.87 -14.74 -2.95
CA ALA A 77 11.63 -15.12 -1.57
C ALA A 77 10.79 -14.11 -0.79
N VAL A 78 10.45 -12.94 -1.36
CA VAL A 78 9.72 -11.88 -0.63
C VAL A 78 8.32 -12.31 -0.16
N ASN A 79 7.68 -13.24 -0.88
CA ASN A 79 6.35 -13.74 -0.56
C ASN A 79 6.36 -15.02 0.31
N THR A 80 7.55 -15.55 0.62
CA THR A 80 7.71 -16.77 1.44
C THR A 80 8.54 -16.53 2.69
N THR A 81 9.20 -15.39 2.79
CA THR A 81 9.98 -15.01 3.97
C THR A 81 9.05 -14.53 5.07
N PRO A 82 9.06 -15.16 6.26
CA PRO A 82 8.23 -14.69 7.36
C PRO A 82 8.75 -13.34 7.89
N VAL A 83 7.84 -12.55 8.44
CA VAL A 83 8.20 -11.34 9.17
C VAL A 83 9.07 -11.70 10.39
N ASN A 84 10.15 -10.97 10.57
CA ASN A 84 10.96 -11.06 11.77
C ASN A 84 10.52 -9.98 12.76
N PRO A 85 9.95 -10.32 13.93
CA PRO A 85 9.54 -9.32 14.93
C PRO A 85 10.70 -8.41 15.42
N ALA A 86 11.94 -8.85 15.26
CA ALA A 86 13.14 -8.08 15.60
C ALA A 86 13.64 -7.20 14.43
N ASP A 87 12.92 -7.13 13.29
CA ASP A 87 13.30 -6.25 12.19
C ASP A 87 13.28 -4.78 12.64
N PRO A 88 14.43 -4.06 12.59
CA PRO A 88 14.48 -2.66 13.00
C PRO A 88 13.54 -1.72 12.24
N SER A 89 13.04 -2.14 11.08
CA SER A 89 12.08 -1.36 10.29
C SER A 89 10.74 -1.25 11.01
N ILE A 90 10.31 -2.28 11.74
CA ILE A 90 9.08 -2.27 12.55
C ILE A 90 9.11 -1.10 13.53
N GLU A 91 10.19 -0.97 14.28
CA GLU A 91 10.32 0.11 15.27
C GLU A 91 10.40 1.50 14.63
N LYS A 92 11.07 1.63 13.47
CA LYS A 92 11.14 2.91 12.74
C LYS A 92 9.77 3.33 12.21
N ILE A 93 8.98 2.40 11.66
CA ILE A 93 7.61 2.65 11.21
C ILE A 93 6.75 3.03 12.41
N ARG A 94 6.81 2.27 13.50
CA ARG A 94 6.04 2.53 14.73
C ARG A 94 6.33 3.91 15.29
N LYS A 95 7.61 4.34 15.35
CA LYS A 95 8.00 5.70 15.77
C LYS A 95 7.39 6.79 14.88
N ALA A 96 7.38 6.59 13.57
CA ALA A 96 6.76 7.55 12.66
C ALA A 96 5.25 7.65 12.90
N LEU A 97 4.55 6.53 13.03
CA LEU A 97 3.12 6.49 13.33
C LEU A 97 2.81 7.14 14.69
N THR A 98 3.61 6.82 15.73
CA THR A 98 3.46 7.42 17.07
C THR A 98 3.60 8.94 17.02
N ARG A 99 4.56 9.46 16.25
CA ARG A 99 4.73 10.91 16.07
C ARG A 99 3.48 11.54 15.44
N HIS A 100 2.95 10.98 14.36
CA HIS A 100 1.75 11.48 13.72
C HIS A 100 0.51 11.41 14.63
N ALA A 101 0.40 10.36 15.46
CA ALA A 101 -0.66 10.25 16.45
C ALA A 101 -0.52 11.33 17.55
N ALA A 102 0.71 11.54 18.07
CA ALA A 102 0.96 12.54 19.11
C ALA A 102 0.76 13.99 18.64
N GLU A 103 1.03 14.26 17.36
CA GLU A 103 0.76 15.56 16.72
C GLU A 103 -0.73 15.79 16.42
N GLY A 104 -1.61 14.81 16.69
CA GLY A 104 -3.04 14.86 16.36
C GLY A 104 -3.33 14.86 14.86
N THR A 105 -2.34 14.53 14.04
CA THR A 105 -2.46 14.51 12.59
C THR A 105 -2.96 13.16 12.05
N MET A 106 -2.98 12.11 12.89
CA MET A 106 -3.48 10.78 12.54
C MET A 106 -4.78 10.47 13.28
N GLN A 107 -5.91 10.67 12.61
CA GLN A 107 -7.25 10.38 13.13
C GLN A 107 -7.79 9.02 12.69
N ALA A 108 -7.23 8.46 11.64
CA ALA A 108 -7.53 7.16 11.08
C ALA A 108 -6.33 6.62 10.32
N ILE A 109 -6.26 5.31 10.12
CA ILE A 109 -5.16 4.68 9.39
C ILE A 109 -5.71 3.68 8.36
N VAL A 110 -5.10 3.70 7.16
CA VAL A 110 -5.31 2.69 6.11
C VAL A 110 -4.00 1.97 5.87
N ILE A 111 -3.99 0.65 6.03
CA ILE A 111 -2.78 -0.19 5.97
C ILE A 111 -2.97 -1.37 5.02
N PRO A 112 -1.88 -1.99 4.52
CA PRO A 112 -1.99 -3.15 3.65
C PRO A 112 -2.64 -4.33 4.39
N ALA A 113 -3.51 -5.07 3.70
CA ALA A 113 -4.02 -6.36 4.17
C ALA A 113 -2.91 -7.44 4.18
N ALA A 114 -1.81 -7.21 3.49
CA ALA A 114 -0.69 -8.10 3.25
C ALA A 114 -1.09 -9.39 2.52
N LEU A 115 -2.00 -9.27 1.55
CA LEU A 115 -2.37 -10.37 0.67
C LEU A 115 -1.17 -10.82 -0.17
N GLY A 116 -1.06 -12.13 -0.44
CA GLY A 116 0.07 -12.70 -1.15
C GLY A 116 1.37 -12.76 -0.35
N ASN A 117 1.29 -12.52 0.96
CA ASN A 117 2.37 -12.75 1.93
C ASN A 117 3.67 -11.96 1.69
N HIS A 118 3.61 -10.80 1.01
CA HIS A 118 4.82 -9.98 0.82
C HIS A 118 5.33 -9.46 2.17
N VAL A 119 6.58 -9.79 2.51
CA VAL A 119 7.16 -9.50 3.84
C VAL A 119 7.19 -8.01 4.18
N ASP A 120 7.33 -7.10 3.22
CA ASP A 120 7.27 -5.65 3.47
C ASP A 120 5.87 -5.21 3.90
N HIS A 121 4.82 -5.77 3.30
CA HIS A 121 3.43 -5.48 3.68
C HIS A 121 3.13 -6.01 5.08
N PHE A 122 3.58 -7.22 5.40
CA PHE A 122 3.50 -7.76 6.75
C PHE A 122 4.29 -6.92 7.77
N THR A 123 5.48 -6.45 7.41
CA THR A 123 6.29 -5.57 8.27
C THR A 123 5.55 -4.27 8.62
N ILE A 124 4.84 -3.68 7.63
CA ILE A 124 3.99 -2.50 7.86
C ILE A 124 2.82 -2.84 8.76
N ARG A 125 2.12 -3.94 8.51
CA ARG A 125 0.98 -4.41 9.30
C ARG A 125 1.38 -4.67 10.75
N GLU A 126 2.49 -5.36 10.97
CA GLU A 126 3.05 -5.62 12.31
C GLU A 126 3.40 -4.32 13.06
N ALA A 127 3.99 -3.37 12.37
CA ALA A 127 4.31 -2.08 12.96
C ALA A 127 3.06 -1.26 13.33
N ALA A 128 2.00 -1.36 12.53
CA ALA A 128 0.77 -0.63 12.71
C ALA A 128 -0.21 -1.27 13.71
N GLN A 129 -0.03 -2.56 14.04
CA GLN A 129 -0.93 -3.33 14.88
C GLN A 129 -1.32 -2.62 16.20
N PRO A 130 -0.44 -1.98 16.96
CA PRO A 130 -0.84 -1.28 18.20
C PRO A 130 -1.81 -0.10 17.99
N PHE A 131 -1.91 0.42 16.77
CA PHE A 131 -2.81 1.51 16.43
C PHE A 131 -4.18 1.04 15.97
N THR A 132 -4.29 -0.22 15.50
CA THR A 132 -5.55 -0.76 14.95
C THR A 132 -6.65 -0.93 15.99
N GLU A 133 -6.27 -1.07 17.27
CA GLU A 133 -7.21 -1.16 18.39
C GLU A 133 -7.64 0.23 18.88
N GLN A 134 -6.85 1.25 18.61
CA GLN A 134 -7.03 2.61 19.15
C GLN A 134 -7.66 3.58 18.16
N LEU A 135 -7.53 3.31 16.87
CA LEU A 135 -7.92 4.21 15.79
C LEU A 135 -8.91 3.55 14.81
N PRO A 136 -9.75 4.36 14.17
CA PRO A 136 -10.44 3.97 12.97
C PRO A 136 -9.45 3.39 11.95
N THR A 137 -9.60 2.11 11.65
CA THR A 137 -8.64 1.37 10.82
C THR A 137 -9.35 0.69 9.66
N ALA A 138 -8.76 0.80 8.48
CA ALA A 138 -9.14 0.01 7.31
C ALA A 138 -7.92 -0.65 6.67
N PHE A 139 -8.13 -1.81 6.06
CA PHE A 139 -7.13 -2.55 5.31
C PHE A 139 -7.47 -2.50 3.83
N TYR A 140 -6.50 -2.11 3.00
CA TYR A 140 -6.66 -2.17 1.54
C TYR A 140 -6.14 -3.50 0.99
N GLU A 141 -6.71 -3.94 -0.12
CA GLU A 141 -6.26 -5.13 -0.81
C GLU A 141 -5.03 -4.83 -1.68
N ASP A 142 -3.95 -5.54 -1.39
CA ASP A 142 -2.66 -5.33 -2.04
C ASP A 142 -2.68 -5.83 -3.48
N LEU A 143 -2.61 -4.96 -4.46
CA LEU A 143 -2.53 -5.32 -5.88
C LEU A 143 -1.07 -5.36 -6.36
N PRO A 144 -0.73 -6.34 -7.20
CA PRO A 144 -1.61 -7.34 -7.83
C PRO A 144 -1.94 -8.58 -6.96
N TYR A 145 -1.42 -8.71 -5.75
CA TYR A 145 -1.52 -9.94 -4.93
C TYR A 145 -2.96 -10.37 -4.63
N ALA A 146 -3.89 -9.42 -4.50
CA ALA A 146 -5.31 -9.70 -4.30
C ALA A 146 -5.95 -10.49 -5.47
N THR A 147 -5.30 -10.56 -6.62
CA THR A 147 -5.75 -11.35 -7.77
C THR A 147 -5.31 -12.81 -7.71
N HIS A 148 -4.45 -13.19 -6.76
CA HIS A 148 -3.92 -14.54 -6.63
C HIS A 148 -4.96 -15.49 -6.00
N PRO A 149 -4.95 -16.79 -6.35
CA PRO A 149 -5.89 -17.76 -5.81
C PRO A 149 -5.91 -17.86 -4.27
N ASN A 150 -4.77 -17.60 -3.62
CA ASN A 150 -4.64 -17.69 -2.17
C ASN A 150 -5.10 -16.42 -1.43
N ALA A 151 -5.40 -15.32 -2.15
CA ALA A 151 -5.78 -14.04 -1.53
C ALA A 151 -7.00 -14.15 -0.60
N LEU A 152 -7.96 -15.02 -0.92
CA LEU A 152 -9.13 -15.25 -0.06
C LEU A 152 -8.75 -15.92 1.27
N ALA A 153 -7.82 -16.86 1.26
CA ALA A 153 -7.34 -17.51 2.49
C ALA A 153 -6.54 -16.51 3.36
N ASP A 154 -5.69 -15.69 2.74
CA ASP A 154 -4.93 -14.64 3.43
C ASP A 154 -5.88 -13.61 4.07
N LEU A 155 -6.94 -13.24 3.35
CA LEU A 155 -7.97 -12.33 3.85
C LEU A 155 -8.76 -12.90 5.02
N GLU A 156 -9.14 -14.19 4.95
CA GLU A 156 -9.84 -14.85 6.04
C GLU A 156 -8.95 -14.97 7.29
N ALA A 157 -7.65 -15.26 7.12
CA ALA A 157 -6.69 -15.23 8.21
C ALA A 157 -6.59 -13.84 8.86
N LEU A 158 -6.55 -12.75 8.06
CA LEU A 158 -6.59 -11.39 8.57
C LEU A 158 -7.85 -11.12 9.40
N ARG A 159 -9.02 -11.49 8.88
CA ARG A 159 -10.32 -11.28 9.56
C ARG A 159 -10.41 -12.07 10.88
N THR A 160 -9.93 -13.30 10.88
CA THR A 160 -9.88 -14.14 12.08
C THR A 160 -9.00 -13.49 13.14
N THR A 161 -7.77 -13.11 12.78
CA THR A 161 -6.85 -12.43 13.71
C THR A 161 -7.45 -11.15 14.25
N ALA A 162 -8.08 -10.33 13.41
CA ALA A 162 -8.72 -9.09 13.85
C ALA A 162 -9.87 -9.36 14.84
N ALA A 163 -10.67 -10.40 14.61
CA ALA A 163 -11.75 -10.78 15.52
C ALA A 163 -11.23 -11.28 16.88
N GLU A 164 -10.12 -12.03 16.89
CA GLU A 164 -9.44 -12.48 18.11
C GLU A 164 -8.94 -11.30 18.96
N HIS A 165 -8.58 -10.18 18.31
CA HIS A 165 -8.21 -8.92 18.97
C HIS A 165 -9.39 -7.95 19.21
N ASN A 166 -10.63 -8.44 19.22
CA ASN A 166 -11.86 -7.66 19.42
C ASN A 166 -12.05 -6.48 18.43
N ALA A 167 -11.46 -6.60 17.24
CA ALA A 167 -11.57 -5.63 16.17
C ALA A 167 -12.08 -6.28 14.86
N PRO A 168 -13.27 -6.90 14.86
CA PRO A 168 -13.79 -7.60 13.67
C PRO A 168 -13.88 -6.63 12.49
N LEU A 169 -13.55 -7.15 11.30
CA LEU A 169 -13.52 -6.37 10.07
C LEU A 169 -14.80 -6.56 9.25
N THR A 170 -15.32 -5.46 8.75
CA THR A 170 -16.46 -5.41 7.83
C THR A 170 -15.99 -4.96 6.47
N GLU A 171 -16.52 -5.57 5.41
CA GLU A 171 -16.29 -5.14 4.03
C GLU A 171 -16.92 -3.78 3.77
N ILE A 172 -16.18 -2.90 3.08
CA ILE A 172 -16.67 -1.62 2.59
C ILE A 172 -16.28 -1.47 1.11
N LEU A 173 -17.22 -1.03 0.30
CA LEU A 173 -17.00 -0.69 -1.10
C LEU A 173 -17.07 0.83 -1.28
N TYR A 174 -15.94 1.43 -1.66
CA TYR A 174 -15.90 2.85 -2.03
C TYR A 174 -16.11 3.01 -3.52
N ASN A 175 -17.24 3.60 -3.89
CA ASN A 175 -17.58 3.92 -5.26
C ASN A 175 -17.45 5.42 -5.51
N THR A 176 -16.92 5.80 -6.67
CA THR A 176 -16.73 7.20 -7.10
C THR A 176 -17.90 7.74 -7.94
N ASN A 177 -19.02 7.04 -8.03
CA ASN A 177 -20.14 7.34 -8.94
C ASN A 177 -19.77 7.29 -10.44
N GLU A 178 -18.64 6.69 -10.79
CA GLU A 178 -18.24 6.38 -12.14
C GLU A 178 -18.85 5.04 -12.58
N SER A 179 -19.03 4.87 -13.89
CA SER A 179 -19.29 3.53 -14.42
C SER A 179 -18.10 2.60 -14.18
N THR A 180 -18.32 1.29 -14.15
CA THR A 180 -17.25 0.29 -14.02
C THR A 180 -16.16 0.50 -15.08
N ALA A 181 -16.52 0.78 -16.32
CA ALA A 181 -15.56 0.99 -17.41
C ALA A 181 -14.70 2.25 -17.20
N GLU A 182 -15.28 3.33 -16.69
CA GLU A 182 -14.54 4.56 -16.37
C GLU A 182 -13.58 4.32 -15.19
N ALA A 183 -14.05 3.63 -14.13
CA ALA A 183 -13.22 3.30 -12.98
C ALA A 183 -12.03 2.41 -13.37
N VAL A 184 -12.22 1.37 -14.19
CA VAL A 184 -11.14 0.52 -14.73
C VAL A 184 -10.17 1.35 -15.56
N THR A 185 -10.66 2.20 -16.45
CA THR A 185 -9.81 3.06 -17.29
C THR A 185 -8.98 4.02 -16.44
N ARG A 186 -9.59 4.64 -15.45
CA ARG A 186 -8.91 5.55 -14.53
C ARG A 186 -7.85 4.82 -13.70
N LYS A 187 -8.19 3.65 -13.16
CA LYS A 187 -7.25 2.83 -12.39
C LYS A 187 -6.03 2.43 -13.22
N ARG A 188 -6.26 1.93 -14.45
CA ARG A 188 -5.19 1.61 -15.39
C ARG A 188 -4.25 2.79 -15.63
N LYS A 189 -4.82 3.97 -15.92
CA LYS A 189 -4.05 5.20 -16.13
C LYS A 189 -3.20 5.59 -14.91
N LEU A 190 -3.70 5.33 -13.70
CA LEU A 190 -2.98 5.64 -12.46
C LEU A 190 -1.86 4.65 -12.19
N VAL A 191 -2.08 3.35 -12.34
CA VAL A 191 -1.04 2.35 -12.04
C VAL A 191 0.09 2.36 -13.06
N LEU A 192 -0.17 2.67 -14.32
CA LEU A 192 0.87 2.84 -15.35
C LEU A 192 1.79 4.06 -15.15
N ASN A 193 1.59 4.87 -14.10
CA ASN A 193 2.61 5.83 -13.69
C ASN A 193 3.86 5.17 -13.10
N TYR A 194 3.73 3.92 -12.65
CA TYR A 194 4.83 3.12 -12.11
C TYR A 194 5.49 2.29 -13.23
N ALA A 195 5.85 2.95 -14.33
CA ALA A 195 6.35 2.32 -15.55
C ALA A 195 7.65 1.51 -15.35
N SER A 196 8.44 1.82 -14.30
CA SER A 196 9.61 1.02 -13.94
C SER A 196 9.26 -0.35 -13.34
N GLN A 197 8.03 -0.51 -12.83
CA GLN A 197 7.60 -1.67 -12.04
C GLN A 197 6.42 -2.42 -12.67
N ILE A 198 5.62 -1.75 -13.48
CA ILE A 198 4.33 -2.25 -14.00
C ILE A 198 4.30 -2.08 -15.51
N ASP A 199 4.23 -3.18 -16.23
CA ASP A 199 3.98 -3.19 -17.67
C ASP A 199 2.49 -3.12 -18.00
N ASP A 200 2.16 -3.08 -19.28
CA ASP A 200 0.78 -3.02 -19.75
C ASP A 200 -0.06 -4.21 -19.27
N ALA A 201 0.51 -5.43 -19.27
CA ALA A 201 -0.21 -6.63 -18.86
C ALA A 201 -0.53 -6.63 -17.35
N ALA A 202 0.43 -6.27 -16.51
CA ALA A 202 0.21 -6.11 -15.06
C ALA A 202 -0.76 -4.96 -14.78
N GLY A 203 -0.65 -3.85 -15.52
CA GLY A 203 -1.58 -2.73 -15.45
C GLY A 203 -3.03 -3.13 -15.77
N ASP A 204 -3.22 -3.98 -16.77
CA ASP A 204 -4.55 -4.51 -17.13
C ASP A 204 -5.10 -5.43 -16.04
N VAL A 205 -4.29 -6.31 -15.46
CA VAL A 205 -4.70 -7.18 -14.33
C VAL A 205 -5.16 -6.34 -13.14
N ILE A 206 -4.35 -5.36 -12.73
CA ILE A 206 -4.66 -4.48 -11.60
C ILE A 206 -5.92 -3.65 -11.87
N ALA A 207 -6.07 -3.11 -13.07
CA ALA A 207 -7.22 -2.28 -13.42
C ALA A 207 -8.52 -3.11 -13.47
N ASN A 208 -8.48 -4.28 -14.11
CA ASN A 208 -9.64 -5.15 -14.24
C ASN A 208 -10.10 -5.72 -12.90
N PHE A 209 -9.25 -5.77 -11.87
CA PHE A 209 -9.66 -6.17 -10.53
C PHE A 209 -10.78 -5.26 -9.98
N ALA A 210 -10.81 -3.96 -10.33
CA ALA A 210 -11.88 -3.06 -9.97
C ALA A 210 -13.25 -3.48 -10.55
N ALA A 211 -13.27 -4.17 -11.70
CA ALA A 211 -14.53 -4.67 -12.28
C ALA A 211 -15.19 -5.74 -11.41
N THR A 212 -14.42 -6.47 -10.58
CA THR A 212 -14.93 -7.45 -9.62
C THR A 212 -15.92 -6.83 -8.63
N TYR A 213 -15.74 -5.52 -8.33
CA TYR A 213 -16.57 -4.77 -7.38
C TYR A 213 -17.33 -3.62 -8.06
N ASN A 214 -17.70 -3.79 -9.32
CA ASN A 214 -18.44 -2.80 -10.12
C ASN A 214 -17.73 -1.41 -10.17
N GLY A 215 -16.41 -1.41 -10.18
CA GLY A 215 -15.59 -0.19 -10.22
C GLY A 215 -15.25 0.39 -8.85
N ALA A 216 -15.76 -0.20 -7.76
CA ALA A 216 -15.43 0.23 -6.40
C ALA A 216 -14.03 -0.23 -5.96
N GLU A 217 -13.48 0.44 -4.96
CA GLU A 217 -12.32 -0.03 -4.18
C GLU A 217 -12.84 -0.71 -2.90
N ARG A 218 -12.37 -1.93 -2.63
CA ARG A 218 -12.75 -2.69 -1.44
C ARG A 218 -11.77 -2.46 -0.32
N LEU A 219 -12.30 -2.14 0.86
CA LEU A 219 -11.56 -2.06 2.11
C LEU A 219 -12.21 -2.97 3.17
N TRP A 220 -11.42 -3.34 4.17
CA TRP A 220 -11.84 -4.12 5.32
C TRP A 220 -11.63 -3.30 6.57
N ALA A 221 -12.71 -2.87 7.23
CA ALA A 221 -12.64 -1.84 8.24
C ALA A 221 -13.19 -2.29 9.59
N ASN A 222 -12.59 -1.77 10.68
CA ASN A 222 -13.10 -1.96 12.03
C ASN A 222 -14.33 -1.08 12.30
N HIS A 223 -15.03 -1.35 13.39
CA HIS A 223 -16.27 -0.63 13.74
C HIS A 223 -16.05 0.88 13.97
N GLN A 224 -14.88 1.30 14.43
CA GLN A 224 -14.56 2.72 14.61
C GLN A 224 -14.49 3.45 13.27
N TRP A 225 -13.94 2.82 12.23
CA TRP A 225 -13.96 3.35 10.88
C TRP A 225 -15.38 3.51 10.34
N LEU A 226 -16.23 2.48 10.55
CA LEU A 226 -17.62 2.49 10.09
C LEU A 226 -18.40 3.66 10.71
N SER A 227 -18.20 3.93 11.99
CA SER A 227 -18.90 5.00 12.71
C SER A 227 -18.56 6.41 12.22
N ILE A 228 -17.42 6.61 11.56
CA ILE A 228 -16.94 7.92 11.11
C ILE A 228 -17.12 8.12 9.61
N PHE A 229 -16.86 7.08 8.81
CA PHE A 229 -16.73 7.22 7.36
C PHE A 229 -17.86 6.55 6.56
N VAL A 230 -18.76 5.81 7.20
CA VAL A 230 -19.84 5.05 6.52
C VAL A 230 -21.23 5.40 7.03
N SER A 231 -21.33 6.34 7.99
CA SER A 231 -22.61 6.81 8.54
C SER A 231 -23.43 7.65 7.56
#